data_e6d729d9b8670d3f0487a2afa961200d
#
_entry.id   e6d729d9b8670d3f0487a2afa961200d
#
_cell.length_a   1.000
_cell.length_b   1.000
_cell.length_c   1.000
_cell.angle_alpha   90.00
_cell.angle_beta   90.00
_cell.angle_gamma   90.00
#
_symmetry.space_group_name_H-M   'P 1'
#
loop_
_entity.id
_entity.type
_entity.pdbx_description
1 polymer ?
#
loop_
_entity_poly.entity_id
_entity_poly.type
_entity_poly.pdbx_seq_one_letter_code
_entity_poly.pdbx_strand_id
1 'polypeptide(L)'
;MTCYNPTAVKSTDTHGVNHVNFALLDLCGYSFAPRYAQFSSVINDLFDVTENEHGGTNLALKKPIRTNVIETGWQDIRRIVLSLQTKRTTQAMLVRKLSGYPSGHPTLQALTEYNRLVKAQYLLDYIDNASLRQYVQRALNRGEAWHFLRRAIASVNGDQFR
;
A
#
# COMPACT_ATOMS: atom_id res chain seq x y z
N MET A 1 11.09 -5.51 15.16
CA MET A 1 10.93 -6.70 14.32
C MET A 1 9.44 -6.87 14.06
N THR A 2 8.94 -6.35 12.97
CA THR A 2 7.55 -6.59 12.55
C THR A 2 7.48 -8.01 11.99
N CYS A 3 6.74 -8.88 12.65
CA CYS A 3 6.50 -10.24 12.16
C CYS A 3 5.69 -10.14 10.86
N TYR A 4 6.36 -10.27 9.72
CA TYR A 4 5.73 -10.45 8.43
C TYR A 4 4.83 -11.70 8.48
N ASN A 5 3.52 -11.50 8.51
CA ASN A 5 2.55 -12.59 8.49
C ASN A 5 2.13 -12.89 7.04
N PRO A 6 2.63 -13.96 6.41
CA PRO A 6 2.39 -14.23 4.98
C PRO A 6 0.93 -14.53 4.64
N THR A 7 0.08 -14.82 5.62
CA THR A 7 -1.34 -15.15 5.40
C THR A 7 -2.23 -13.93 5.19
N ALA A 8 -1.75 -12.73 5.53
CA ALA A 8 -2.51 -11.49 5.50
C ALA A 8 -1.98 -10.46 4.47
N VAL A 9 -1.14 -10.88 3.52
CA VAL A 9 -0.54 -9.98 2.54
C VAL A 9 -1.46 -9.75 1.35
N LYS A 10 -1.70 -8.48 1.02
CA LYS A 10 -2.40 -8.04 -0.20
C LYS A 10 -1.39 -7.47 -1.18
N SER A 11 -1.22 -8.11 -2.32
CA SER A 11 -0.32 -7.68 -3.38
C SER A 11 -1.09 -7.16 -4.59
N THR A 12 -0.57 -6.15 -5.24
CA THR A 12 -1.07 -5.58 -6.50
C THR A 12 0.10 -5.02 -7.31
N ASP A 13 -0.17 -4.71 -8.57
CA ASP A 13 0.75 -3.93 -9.39
C ASP A 13 0.66 -2.42 -9.06
N THR A 14 1.47 -1.62 -9.78
CA THR A 14 1.55 -0.16 -9.58
C THR A 14 0.20 0.54 -9.76
N HIS A 15 -0.68 0.03 -10.62
CA HIS A 15 -1.99 0.64 -10.91
C HIS A 15 -3.00 0.49 -9.76
N GLY A 16 -2.83 -0.52 -8.90
CA GLY A 16 -3.68 -0.72 -7.72
C GLY A 16 -3.30 0.12 -6.50
N VAL A 17 -2.25 0.95 -6.59
CA VAL A 17 -1.78 1.78 -5.48
C VAL A 17 -2.50 3.13 -5.49
N ASN A 18 -3.24 3.43 -4.44
CA ASN A 18 -3.79 4.76 -4.21
C ASN A 18 -3.20 5.40 -2.94
N HIS A 19 -3.55 6.68 -2.69
CA HIS A 19 -2.94 7.51 -1.66
C HIS A 19 -3.21 7.06 -0.21
N VAL A 20 -4.08 6.06 0.01
CA VAL A 20 -4.49 5.63 1.36
C VAL A 20 -4.46 4.11 1.55
N ASN A 21 -4.07 3.34 0.53
CA ASN A 21 -4.11 1.88 0.61
C ASN A 21 -3.18 1.30 1.67
N PHE A 22 -1.97 1.84 1.82
CA PHE A 22 -1.05 1.40 2.86
C PHE A 22 -1.66 1.62 4.24
N ALA A 23 -2.19 2.81 4.49
CA ALA A 23 -2.82 3.15 5.77
C ALA A 23 -4.03 2.26 6.06
N LEU A 24 -4.97 2.15 5.12
CA LEU A 24 -6.22 1.43 5.36
C LEU A 24 -6.00 -0.07 5.55
N LEU A 25 -5.12 -0.67 4.78
CA LEU A 25 -4.85 -2.10 4.89
C LEU A 25 -4.07 -2.42 6.16
N ASP A 26 -3.06 -1.62 6.52
CA ASP A 26 -2.31 -1.77 7.75
C ASP A 26 -3.20 -1.66 8.99
N LEU A 27 -4.06 -0.64 9.04
CA LEU A 27 -5.02 -0.43 10.12
C LEU A 27 -6.07 -1.56 10.24
N CYS A 28 -6.33 -2.28 9.15
CA CYS A 28 -7.18 -3.47 9.15
C CYS A 28 -6.42 -4.77 9.44
N GLY A 29 -5.11 -4.70 9.74
CA GLY A 29 -4.27 -5.86 10.05
C GLY A 29 -3.76 -6.61 8.82
N TYR A 30 -3.78 -5.98 7.63
CA TYR A 30 -3.24 -6.54 6.40
C TYR A 30 -1.93 -5.85 6.02
N SER A 31 -0.93 -6.62 5.60
CA SER A 31 0.27 -6.08 4.98
C SER A 31 0.01 -5.80 3.50
N PHE A 32 0.14 -4.54 3.09
CA PHE A 32 0.02 -4.16 1.69
C PHE A 32 1.40 -4.19 1.03
N ALA A 33 1.58 -5.04 0.05
CA ALA A 33 2.85 -5.29 -0.60
C ALA A 33 2.73 -5.18 -2.14
N PRO A 34 2.63 -3.95 -2.68
CA PRO A 34 2.57 -3.74 -4.12
C PRO A 34 3.93 -3.97 -4.78
N ARG A 35 3.91 -4.42 -6.04
CA ARG A 35 5.08 -4.37 -6.90
C ARG A 35 5.10 -3.05 -7.66
N TYR A 36 6.23 -2.37 -7.63
CA TYR A 36 6.45 -1.17 -8.41
C TYR A 36 7.27 -1.50 -9.68
N ALA A 37 6.76 -1.12 -10.86
CA ALA A 37 7.47 -1.28 -12.12
C ALA A 37 8.70 -0.35 -12.20
N GLN A 38 8.60 0.85 -11.63
CA GLN A 38 9.68 1.85 -11.56
C GLN A 38 10.04 2.11 -10.10
N PHE A 39 10.64 1.13 -9.45
CA PHE A 39 10.96 1.18 -8.02
C PHE A 39 11.87 2.36 -7.65
N SER A 40 12.89 2.64 -8.48
CA SER A 40 13.81 3.77 -8.25
C SER A 40 13.10 5.12 -8.21
N SER A 41 12.10 5.34 -9.09
CA SER A 41 11.28 6.56 -9.05
C SER A 41 10.53 6.68 -7.73
N VAL A 42 9.92 5.60 -7.26
CA VAL A 42 9.15 5.60 -6.00
C VAL A 42 10.05 5.86 -4.78
N ILE A 43 11.27 5.34 -4.79
CA ILE A 43 12.27 5.64 -3.75
C ILE A 43 12.65 7.11 -3.81
N ASN A 44 13.00 7.62 -5.00
CA ASN A 44 13.42 9.01 -5.18
C ASN A 44 12.28 10.01 -4.89
N ASP A 45 11.02 9.63 -4.97
CA ASP A 45 9.89 10.49 -4.58
C ASP A 45 9.81 10.68 -3.05
N LEU A 46 10.24 9.69 -2.29
CA LEU A 46 10.05 9.67 -0.83
C LEU A 46 11.37 9.92 -0.07
N PHE A 47 12.49 9.49 -0.62
CA PHE A 47 13.80 9.54 0.03
C PHE A 47 14.80 10.37 -0.78
N ASP A 48 15.68 11.04 -0.05
CA ASP A 48 16.97 11.50 -0.57
C ASP A 48 17.96 10.35 -0.49
N VAL A 49 18.58 10.06 -1.61
CA VAL A 49 19.54 8.97 -1.78
C VAL A 49 20.92 9.57 -1.85
N THR A 50 21.79 9.26 -0.89
CA THR A 50 23.18 9.73 -0.85
C THR A 50 24.12 8.54 -0.71
N GLU A 51 25.28 8.61 -1.38
CA GLU A 51 26.34 7.62 -1.18
C GLU A 51 27.12 7.97 0.09
N ASN A 52 27.53 6.95 0.83
CA ASN A 52 28.40 7.13 1.99
C ASN A 52 29.87 6.84 1.59
N GLU A 53 30.82 7.26 2.46
CA GLU A 53 32.26 7.13 2.23
C GLU A 53 32.73 5.66 2.05
N HIS A 54 31.89 4.68 2.39
CA HIS A 54 32.20 3.25 2.33
C HIS A 54 31.48 2.54 1.15
N GLY A 55 30.97 3.30 0.18
CA GLY A 55 30.26 2.76 -1.00
C GLY A 55 28.86 2.24 -0.71
N GLY A 56 28.32 2.51 0.48
CA GLY A 56 26.93 2.21 0.82
C GLY A 56 25.98 3.36 0.47
N THR A 57 24.71 3.07 0.47
CA THR A 57 23.65 4.06 0.19
C THR A 57 22.93 4.45 1.47
N ASN A 58 22.87 5.74 1.75
CA ASN A 58 22.06 6.30 2.82
C ASN A 58 20.72 6.76 2.26
N LEU A 59 19.64 6.41 2.97
CA LEU A 59 18.27 6.83 2.65
C LEU A 59 17.74 7.71 3.78
N ALA A 60 17.40 8.95 3.46
CA ALA A 60 16.76 9.87 4.39
C ALA A 60 15.40 10.31 3.81
N LEU A 61 14.38 10.44 4.64
CA LEU A 61 13.09 10.97 4.17
C LEU A 61 13.25 12.42 3.70
N LYS A 62 12.84 12.74 2.47
CA LYS A 62 12.83 14.12 1.93
C LYS A 62 12.04 15.10 2.79
N LYS A 63 10.97 14.62 3.39
CA LYS A 63 10.15 15.38 4.33
C LYS A 63 9.90 14.53 5.56
N PRO A 64 10.10 15.05 6.78
CA PRO A 64 9.80 14.33 8.01
C PRO A 64 8.32 13.95 8.05
N ILE A 65 8.02 12.84 8.72
CA ILE A 65 6.63 12.44 9.00
C ILE A 65 6.08 13.37 10.09
N ARG A 66 4.92 13.95 9.85
CA ARG A 66 4.25 14.85 10.81
C ARG A 66 3.41 14.04 11.78
N THR A 67 4.04 13.47 12.81
CA THR A 67 3.38 12.61 13.81
C THR A 67 2.26 13.35 14.55
N ASN A 68 2.44 14.64 14.84
CA ASN A 68 1.42 15.49 15.45
C ASN A 68 0.12 15.55 14.64
N VAL A 69 0.20 15.53 13.30
CA VAL A 69 -0.99 15.50 12.43
C VAL A 69 -1.69 14.16 12.53
N ILE A 70 -0.92 13.06 12.60
CA ILE A 70 -1.47 11.70 12.77
C ILE A 70 -2.18 11.61 14.14
N GLU A 71 -1.54 12.07 15.20
CA GLU A 71 -2.09 12.05 16.56
C GLU A 71 -3.39 12.84 16.66
N THR A 72 -3.41 14.05 16.12
CA THR A 72 -4.61 14.91 16.11
C THR A 72 -5.78 14.25 15.37
N GLY A 73 -5.53 13.59 14.23
CA GLY A 73 -6.55 12.93 13.43
C GLY A 73 -6.86 11.49 13.85
N TRP A 74 -6.17 10.96 14.88
CA TRP A 74 -6.22 9.52 15.22
C TRP A 74 -7.62 9.03 15.57
N GLN A 75 -8.42 9.81 16.26
CA GLN A 75 -9.79 9.42 16.62
C GLN A 75 -10.69 9.23 15.38
N ASP A 76 -10.53 10.08 14.38
CA ASP A 76 -11.29 9.94 13.12
C ASP A 76 -10.81 8.73 12.32
N ILE A 77 -9.49 8.49 12.28
CA ILE A 77 -8.91 7.29 11.68
C ILE A 77 -9.52 6.02 12.34
N ARG A 78 -9.56 5.97 13.66
CA ARG A 78 -10.18 4.85 14.39
C ARG A 78 -11.65 4.64 14.04
N ARG A 79 -12.45 5.72 13.90
CA ARG A 79 -13.85 5.62 13.46
C ARG A 79 -13.97 5.02 12.07
N ILE A 80 -13.07 5.39 11.15
CA ILE A 80 -13.00 4.84 9.80
C ILE A 80 -12.75 3.34 9.85
N VAL A 81 -11.74 2.91 10.60
CA VAL A 81 -11.39 1.48 10.76
C VAL A 81 -12.54 0.69 11.35
N LEU A 82 -13.17 1.18 12.42
CA LEU A 82 -14.34 0.54 13.03
C LEU A 82 -15.50 0.40 12.05
N SER A 83 -15.74 1.40 11.21
CA SER A 83 -16.78 1.35 10.18
C SER A 83 -16.52 0.28 9.13
N LEU A 84 -15.26 0.05 8.77
CA LEU A 84 -14.85 -1.02 7.86
C LEU A 84 -14.97 -2.40 8.52
N GLN A 85 -14.44 -2.56 9.74
CA GLN A 85 -14.47 -3.81 10.49
C GLN A 85 -15.90 -4.28 10.81
N THR A 86 -16.78 -3.34 11.14
CA THR A 86 -18.20 -3.61 11.40
C THR A 86 -19.06 -3.73 10.13
N LYS A 87 -18.42 -3.67 8.94
CA LYS A 87 -19.09 -3.75 7.63
C LYS A 87 -20.19 -2.68 7.41
N ARG A 88 -20.16 -1.58 8.15
CA ARG A 88 -21.08 -0.45 7.96
C ARG A 88 -20.78 0.33 6.69
N THR A 89 -19.54 0.24 6.19
CA THR A 89 -19.12 0.82 4.91
C THR A 89 -18.17 -0.13 4.20
N THR A 90 -18.05 0.02 2.88
CA THR A 90 -17.07 -0.70 2.09
C THR A 90 -15.83 0.15 1.86
N GLN A 91 -14.70 -0.48 1.57
CA GLN A 91 -13.47 0.23 1.21
C GLN A 91 -13.68 1.18 0.02
N ALA A 92 -14.43 0.75 -1.00
CA ALA A 92 -14.73 1.57 -2.17
C ALA A 92 -15.53 2.83 -1.83
N MET A 93 -16.56 2.70 -1.00
CA MET A 93 -17.36 3.85 -0.53
C MET A 93 -16.50 4.81 0.30
N LEU A 94 -15.64 4.28 1.15
CA LEU A 94 -14.74 5.10 1.96
C LEU A 94 -13.74 5.87 1.10
N VAL A 95 -13.06 5.21 0.17
CA VAL A 95 -12.10 5.85 -0.74
C VAL A 95 -12.79 6.94 -1.55
N ARG A 96 -14.00 6.67 -2.08
CA ARG A 96 -14.80 7.68 -2.78
C ARG A 96 -15.14 8.89 -1.91
N LYS A 97 -15.52 8.65 -0.64
CA LYS A 97 -15.81 9.72 0.32
C LYS A 97 -14.57 10.56 0.62
N LEU A 98 -13.43 9.91 0.88
CA LEU A 98 -12.16 10.58 1.16
C LEU A 98 -11.66 11.40 -0.05
N SER A 99 -11.88 10.90 -1.27
CA SER A 99 -11.54 11.64 -2.49
C SER A 99 -12.38 12.91 -2.70
N GLY A 100 -13.56 12.98 -2.07
CA GLY A 100 -14.40 14.18 -2.07
C GLY A 100 -14.04 15.20 -0.99
N TYR A 101 -13.09 14.90 -0.11
CA TYR A 101 -12.67 15.85 0.92
C TYR A 101 -11.72 16.92 0.34
N PRO A 102 -11.81 18.18 0.82
CA PRO A 102 -10.81 19.18 0.51
C PRO A 102 -9.41 18.70 0.95
N SER A 103 -8.36 19.12 0.22
CA SER A 103 -6.97 18.74 0.53
C SER A 103 -6.51 19.15 1.93
N GLY A 104 -7.14 20.17 2.52
CA GLY A 104 -6.91 20.63 3.89
C GLY A 104 -7.68 19.88 4.99
N HIS A 105 -8.52 18.90 4.64
CA HIS A 105 -9.34 18.19 5.63
C HIS A 105 -8.47 17.43 6.64
N PRO A 106 -8.61 17.65 7.97
CA PRO A 106 -7.72 17.08 8.99
C PRO A 106 -7.60 15.56 8.93
N THR A 107 -8.71 14.86 8.80
CA THR A 107 -8.75 13.39 8.70
C THR A 107 -8.00 12.88 7.47
N LEU A 108 -8.14 13.56 6.32
CA LEU A 108 -7.44 13.20 5.09
C LEU A 108 -5.94 13.44 5.23
N GLN A 109 -5.53 14.56 5.84
CA GLN A 109 -4.12 14.86 6.11
C GLN A 109 -3.49 13.81 7.04
N ALA A 110 -4.17 13.48 8.13
CA ALA A 110 -3.69 12.47 9.09
C ALA A 110 -3.55 11.08 8.43
N LEU A 111 -4.53 10.67 7.64
CA LEU A 111 -4.50 9.40 6.93
C LEU A 111 -3.40 9.38 5.85
N THR A 112 -3.17 10.50 5.16
CA THR A 112 -2.08 10.63 4.18
C THR A 112 -0.71 10.56 4.82
N GLU A 113 -0.51 11.22 5.97
CA GLU A 113 0.77 11.13 6.71
C GLU A 113 1.00 9.72 7.25
N TYR A 114 -0.02 9.06 7.78
CA TYR A 114 0.08 7.67 8.21
C TYR A 114 0.39 6.74 7.03
N ASN A 115 -0.23 6.96 5.88
CA ASN A 115 0.07 6.23 4.65
C ASN A 115 1.53 6.41 4.20
N ARG A 116 2.09 7.62 4.33
CA ARG A 116 3.51 7.88 4.04
C ARG A 116 4.43 7.09 4.98
N LEU A 117 4.11 7.03 6.26
CA LEU A 117 4.87 6.28 7.26
C LEU A 117 4.91 4.79 6.91
N VAL A 118 3.75 4.16 6.71
CA VAL A 118 3.65 2.72 6.38
C VAL A 118 4.30 2.42 5.02
N LYS A 119 4.12 3.30 4.03
CA LYS A 119 4.78 3.18 2.72
C LYS A 119 6.30 3.24 2.85
N ALA A 120 6.83 4.18 3.65
CA ALA A 120 8.28 4.31 3.87
C ALA A 120 8.85 3.03 4.49
N GLN A 121 8.21 2.50 5.52
CA GLN A 121 8.60 1.24 6.14
C GLN A 121 8.60 0.09 5.13
N TYR A 122 7.53 -0.04 4.34
CA TYR A 122 7.46 -1.08 3.30
C TYR A 122 8.59 -0.96 2.28
N LEU A 123 8.91 0.25 1.82
CA LEU A 123 9.98 0.45 0.83
C LEU A 123 11.36 0.08 1.37
N LEU A 124 11.64 0.40 2.64
CA LEU A 124 12.88 -0.02 3.30
C LEU A 124 12.94 -1.55 3.43
N ASP A 125 11.86 -2.17 3.91
CA ASP A 125 11.78 -3.64 4.00
C ASP A 125 11.94 -4.29 2.61
N TYR A 126 11.38 -3.69 1.56
CA TYR A 126 11.49 -4.20 0.19
C TYR A 126 12.93 -4.14 -0.35
N ILE A 127 13.70 -3.11 0.03
CA ILE A 127 15.13 -3.01 -0.33
C ILE A 127 15.95 -4.10 0.37
N ASP A 128 15.75 -4.27 1.67
CA ASP A 128 16.59 -5.13 2.49
C ASP A 128 16.22 -6.61 2.39
N ASN A 129 14.95 -6.93 2.10
CA ASN A 129 14.42 -8.28 2.19
C ASN A 129 14.19 -8.93 0.81
N ALA A 130 15.16 -9.74 0.36
CA ALA A 130 15.04 -10.49 -0.88
C ALA A 130 13.86 -11.49 -0.88
N SER A 131 13.53 -12.06 0.28
CA SER A 131 12.39 -12.99 0.41
C SER A 131 11.05 -12.28 0.20
N LEU A 132 10.92 -11.04 0.69
CA LEU A 132 9.74 -10.21 0.45
C LEU A 132 9.56 -9.94 -1.05
N ARG A 133 10.65 -9.54 -1.74
CA ARG A 133 10.63 -9.31 -3.20
C ARG A 133 10.18 -10.55 -3.98
N GLN A 134 10.74 -11.71 -3.63
CA GLN A 134 10.36 -12.99 -4.26
C GLN A 134 8.90 -13.35 -3.96
N TYR A 135 8.43 -13.12 -2.74
CA TYR A 135 7.04 -13.37 -2.36
C TYR A 135 6.07 -12.53 -3.19
N VAL A 136 6.33 -11.21 -3.29
CA VAL A 136 5.51 -10.27 -4.07
C VAL A 136 5.47 -10.69 -5.54
N GLN A 137 6.63 -11.06 -6.12
CA GLN A 137 6.69 -11.53 -7.51
C GLN A 137 5.88 -12.82 -7.72
N ARG A 138 5.99 -13.80 -6.82
CA ARG A 138 5.22 -15.05 -6.91
C ARG A 138 3.71 -14.82 -6.74
N ALA A 139 3.31 -13.88 -5.87
CA ALA A 139 1.91 -13.54 -5.67
C ALA A 139 1.29 -12.95 -6.95
N LEU A 140 2.01 -12.07 -7.64
CA LEU A 140 1.57 -11.49 -8.92
C LEU A 140 1.51 -12.53 -10.04
N ASN A 141 2.55 -13.35 -10.19
CA ASN A 141 2.57 -14.40 -11.20
C ASN A 141 1.38 -15.37 -11.04
N ARG A 142 1.01 -15.70 -9.79
CA ARG A 142 -0.20 -16.52 -9.52
C ARG A 142 -1.48 -15.79 -9.94
N GLY A 143 -1.57 -14.49 -9.69
CA GLY A 143 -2.70 -13.67 -10.13
C GLY A 143 -2.82 -13.64 -11.65
N GLU A 144 -1.72 -13.41 -12.36
CA GLU A 144 -1.67 -13.42 -13.81
C GLU A 144 -2.04 -14.80 -14.40
N ALA A 145 -1.51 -15.89 -13.83
CA ALA A 145 -1.87 -17.26 -14.22
C ALA A 145 -3.36 -17.53 -14.03
N TRP A 146 -3.97 -17.07 -12.95
CA TRP A 146 -5.40 -17.18 -12.72
C TRP A 146 -6.22 -16.38 -13.76
N HIS A 147 -5.82 -15.16 -14.08
CA HIS A 147 -6.47 -14.37 -15.11
C HIS A 147 -6.33 -15.00 -16.50
N PHE A 148 -5.18 -15.58 -16.80
CA PHE A 148 -4.97 -16.35 -18.03
C PHE A 148 -5.91 -17.55 -18.11
N LEU A 149 -5.98 -18.36 -17.05
CA LEU A 149 -6.87 -19.52 -16.96
C LEU A 149 -8.35 -19.12 -17.15
N ARG A 150 -8.80 -18.06 -16.48
CA ARG A 150 -10.18 -17.56 -16.65
C ARG A 150 -10.48 -17.18 -18.10
N ARG A 151 -9.56 -16.48 -18.75
CA ARG A 151 -9.72 -16.12 -20.18
C ARG A 151 -9.75 -17.36 -21.08
N ALA A 152 -8.89 -18.33 -20.82
CA ALA A 152 -8.88 -19.59 -21.59
C ALA A 152 -10.20 -20.35 -21.44
N ILE A 153 -10.74 -20.46 -20.22
CA ILE A 153 -12.03 -21.10 -19.97
C ILE A 153 -13.17 -20.34 -20.68
N ALA A 154 -13.17 -19.00 -20.59
CA ALA A 154 -14.18 -18.18 -21.23
C ALA A 154 -14.15 -18.30 -22.77
N SER A 155 -12.95 -18.42 -23.37
CA SER A 155 -12.81 -18.60 -24.81
C SER A 155 -13.29 -19.98 -25.33
N VAL A 156 -13.18 -21.03 -24.50
CA VAL A 156 -13.64 -22.39 -24.82
C VAL A 156 -15.17 -22.51 -24.73
N ASN A 157 -15.77 -21.85 -23.73
CA ASN A 157 -17.23 -21.95 -23.50
C ASN A 157 -18.06 -20.92 -24.26
N GLY A 158 -17.46 -20.15 -25.18
CA GLY A 158 -18.12 -19.09 -25.93
C GLY A 158 -18.99 -18.19 -25.05
N ASP A 159 -18.75 -16.90 -25.03
CA ASP A 159 -19.55 -15.76 -24.51
C ASP A 159 -20.64 -15.96 -23.42
N GLN A 160 -20.74 -17.11 -22.77
CA GLN A 160 -21.74 -17.38 -21.71
C GLN A 160 -21.46 -16.69 -20.37
N PHE A 161 -20.37 -15.90 -20.26
CA PHE A 161 -19.99 -15.16 -19.06
C PHE A 161 -19.75 -13.67 -19.36
N ARG A 162 -20.65 -13.07 -20.14
CA ARG A 162 -20.76 -11.60 -20.19
C ARG A 162 -21.70 -11.09 -19.13
#